data_2b28a954b8c4529b01ed4d4a6469879f
#
_entry.id   2b28a954b8c4529b01ed4d4a6469879f
#
_cell.length_a   1.000
_cell.length_b   1.000
_cell.length_c   1.000
_cell.angle_alpha   90.00
_cell.angle_beta   90.00
_cell.angle_gamma   90.00
#
_symmetry.space_group_name_H-M   'P 1'
#
loop_
_entity.id
_entity.type
_entity.pdbx_description
1 polymer ?
#
loop_
_entity_poly.entity_id
_entity_poly.type
_entity_poly.pdbx_seq_one_letter_code
_entity_poly.pdbx_strand_id
1 'polypeptide(L)'
;MPRTSGGHLGPDPGGLLSAPCGTVAGMSKAEGTFDIDRFDTQDPHDDRDGVKLARAHITKTFHGDLAGTSETDIITVHTENPAAYVGIERFDGTLRGRKGGFVLQHEAGGTDGVPWMTWKIVETSGTGDLAGIRGEGQIIIGADGGHSYTLDYEL
;
A
#
# COMPACT_ATOMS: atom_id res chain seq x y z
N MET A 1 -40.41 38.94 39.99
CA MET A 1 -39.24 39.07 39.14
C MET A 1 -38.85 37.72 38.57
N PRO A 2 -39.16 37.44 37.35
CA PRO A 2 -38.71 36.16 36.79
C PRO A 2 -37.27 36.26 36.39
N ARG A 3 -36.50 35.34 36.89
CA ARG A 3 -35.15 35.16 36.43
C ARG A 3 -35.14 34.19 35.27
N THR A 4 -34.78 34.69 34.14
CA THR A 4 -34.47 33.88 33.01
C THR A 4 -33.09 33.25 33.26
N SER A 5 -33.08 32.00 33.58
CA SER A 5 -31.88 31.21 33.54
C SER A 5 -31.56 30.94 32.07
N GLY A 6 -30.62 31.66 31.55
CA GLY A 6 -30.04 31.33 30.26
C GLY A 6 -29.31 29.98 30.37
N GLY A 7 -29.92 28.97 29.82
CA GLY A 7 -29.24 27.69 29.66
C GLY A 7 -28.08 27.91 28.70
N HIS A 8 -26.91 27.90 29.26
CA HIS A 8 -25.70 27.81 28.45
C HIS A 8 -25.57 26.37 27.95
N LEU A 9 -26.06 26.19 26.74
CA LEU A 9 -25.71 24.96 26.03
C LEU A 9 -24.26 25.10 25.60
N GLY A 10 -23.39 24.60 26.43
CA GLY A 10 -22.01 24.38 26.02
C GLY A 10 -21.97 23.43 24.83
N PRO A 11 -20.97 23.51 23.99
CA PRO A 11 -20.86 22.60 22.88
C PRO A 11 -20.89 21.17 23.39
N ASP A 12 -21.80 20.42 22.87
CA ASP A 12 -21.95 19.01 23.20
C ASP A 12 -20.62 18.29 22.88
N PRO A 13 -19.90 17.77 23.86
CA PRO A 13 -18.66 17.06 23.59
C PRO A 13 -18.87 15.72 22.87
N GLY A 14 -20.11 15.29 22.71
CA GLY A 14 -20.42 14.02 22.03
C GLY A 14 -20.21 14.02 20.54
N GLY A 15 -20.16 15.20 19.92
CA GLY A 15 -19.97 15.29 18.47
C GLY A 15 -18.58 14.91 17.97
N LEU A 16 -17.58 14.97 18.84
CA LEU A 16 -16.20 14.62 18.49
C LEU A 16 -15.90 13.13 18.70
N LEU A 17 -16.75 12.41 19.41
CA LEU A 17 -16.54 10.98 19.70
C LEU A 17 -17.36 10.08 18.77
N SER A 18 -18.13 10.65 17.85
CA SER A 18 -18.96 9.88 16.95
C SER A 18 -18.28 9.52 15.63
N ALA A 19 -17.01 9.86 15.46
CA ALA A 19 -16.23 9.34 14.33
C ALA A 19 -16.11 7.84 14.50
N PRO A 20 -16.54 7.03 13.51
CA PRO A 20 -16.44 5.58 13.64
C PRO A 20 -14.98 5.19 13.81
N CYS A 21 -14.74 4.32 14.77
CA CYS A 21 -13.43 3.76 15.05
C CYS A 21 -12.91 3.08 13.77
N GLY A 22 -11.76 3.53 13.29
CA GLY A 22 -11.15 2.98 12.08
C GLY A 22 -11.46 3.73 10.78
N THR A 23 -12.36 4.71 10.81
CA THR A 23 -12.57 5.58 9.66
C THR A 23 -11.96 6.93 9.96
N VAL A 24 -10.77 7.17 9.44
CA VAL A 24 -10.16 8.50 9.45
C VAL A 24 -10.91 9.34 8.43
N ALA A 25 -11.33 10.55 8.81
CA ALA A 25 -11.98 11.47 7.88
C ALA A 25 -11.07 11.69 6.67
N GLY A 26 -11.57 11.46 5.45
CA GLY A 26 -10.82 11.57 4.21
C GLY A 26 -10.18 10.28 3.71
N MET A 27 -10.16 9.20 4.51
CA MET A 27 -9.68 7.90 4.05
C MET A 27 -10.68 7.23 3.11
N SER A 28 -10.16 6.77 2.00
CA SER A 28 -10.89 5.99 0.99
C SER A 28 -10.24 4.64 0.80
N LYS A 29 -11.00 3.68 0.31
CA LYS A 29 -10.50 2.35 0.00
C LYS A 29 -10.56 2.10 -1.50
N ALA A 30 -9.45 1.67 -2.05
CA ALA A 30 -9.37 1.17 -3.41
C ALA A 30 -9.10 -0.33 -3.37
N GLU A 31 -9.65 -1.05 -4.34
CA GLU A 31 -9.44 -2.49 -4.45
C GLU A 31 -9.50 -2.95 -5.90
N GLY A 32 -8.91 -4.07 -6.17
CA GLY A 32 -8.87 -4.67 -7.48
C GLY A 32 -7.88 -5.83 -7.54
N THR A 33 -7.42 -6.10 -8.75
CA THR A 33 -6.48 -7.19 -9.03
C THR A 33 -5.28 -6.66 -9.80
N PHE A 34 -4.22 -7.45 -9.88
CA PHE A 34 -3.12 -7.18 -10.78
C PHE A 34 -2.52 -8.47 -11.33
N ASP A 35 -1.91 -8.33 -12.48
CA ASP A 35 -1.14 -9.38 -13.12
C ASP A 35 0.34 -9.05 -13.01
N ILE A 36 1.16 -10.05 -12.76
CA ILE A 36 2.60 -9.93 -12.90
C ILE A 36 2.94 -10.25 -14.34
N ASP A 37 3.34 -9.23 -15.11
CA ASP A 37 3.65 -9.40 -16.53
C ASP A 37 5.04 -9.96 -16.73
N ARG A 38 6.00 -9.49 -15.93
CA ARG A 38 7.39 -9.97 -15.94
C ARG A 38 7.95 -10.00 -14.53
N PHE A 39 8.79 -11.00 -14.31
CA PHE A 39 9.55 -11.14 -13.07
C PHE A 39 10.97 -11.57 -13.46
N ASP A 40 11.85 -10.57 -13.60
CA ASP A 40 13.22 -10.78 -14.07
C ASP A 40 14.18 -10.77 -12.88
N THR A 41 14.61 -11.95 -12.46
CA THR A 41 15.59 -12.13 -11.39
C THR A 41 16.98 -12.09 -11.99
N GLN A 42 17.85 -11.27 -11.40
CA GLN A 42 19.27 -11.26 -11.74
C GLN A 42 20.01 -12.33 -10.97
N ASP A 43 21.21 -12.69 -11.45
CA ASP A 43 22.10 -13.58 -10.71
C ASP A 43 22.45 -12.96 -9.34
N PRO A 44 22.62 -13.78 -8.29
CA PRO A 44 22.98 -13.27 -6.99
C PRO A 44 24.23 -12.39 -7.04
N HIS A 45 24.17 -11.22 -6.46
CA HIS A 45 25.35 -10.34 -6.31
C HIS A 45 26.14 -10.65 -5.05
N ASP A 46 25.58 -11.45 -4.17
CA ASP A 46 26.22 -11.98 -2.97
C ASP A 46 25.67 -13.38 -2.69
N ASP A 47 26.56 -14.35 -2.54
CA ASP A 47 26.17 -15.75 -2.33
C ASP A 47 27.20 -16.36 -1.38
N ARG A 48 26.90 -16.36 -0.09
CA ARG A 48 27.78 -16.83 0.97
C ARG A 48 27.01 -17.58 2.05
N ASP A 49 27.60 -18.67 2.53
CA ASP A 49 27.13 -19.37 3.72
C ASP A 49 25.65 -19.81 3.63
N GLY A 50 25.18 -20.14 2.42
CA GLY A 50 23.80 -20.54 2.19
C GLY A 50 22.82 -19.37 2.14
N VAL A 51 23.30 -18.13 2.14
CA VAL A 51 22.48 -16.91 2.05
C VAL A 51 22.79 -16.19 0.74
N LYS A 52 21.79 -15.99 -0.09
CA LYS A 52 21.90 -15.31 -1.38
C LYS A 52 21.17 -14.00 -1.37
N LEU A 53 21.84 -12.96 -1.86
CA LEU A 53 21.23 -11.65 -2.11
C LEU A 53 21.14 -11.46 -3.62
N ALA A 54 19.96 -11.14 -4.11
CA ALA A 54 19.72 -10.94 -5.53
C ALA A 54 18.77 -9.76 -5.77
N ARG A 55 18.81 -9.23 -6.99
CA ARG A 55 17.91 -8.18 -7.44
C ARG A 55 16.90 -8.76 -8.43
N ALA A 56 15.70 -8.23 -8.41
CA ALA A 56 14.70 -8.55 -9.40
C ALA A 56 13.94 -7.30 -9.84
N HIS A 57 13.53 -7.29 -11.10
CA HIS A 57 12.68 -6.26 -11.68
C HIS A 57 11.34 -6.90 -12.05
N ILE A 58 10.26 -6.28 -11.60
CA ILE A 58 8.90 -6.81 -11.76
C ILE A 58 8.06 -5.76 -12.45
N THR A 59 7.32 -6.16 -13.47
CA THR A 59 6.30 -5.30 -14.09
C THR A 59 4.93 -5.89 -13.84
N LYS A 60 3.97 -5.00 -13.59
CA LYS A 60 2.59 -5.38 -13.26
C LYS A 60 1.59 -4.55 -14.04
N THR A 61 0.43 -5.14 -14.29
CA THR A 61 -0.75 -4.45 -14.80
C THR A 61 -1.86 -4.52 -13.76
N PHE A 62 -2.36 -3.36 -13.35
CA PHE A 62 -3.42 -3.23 -12.34
C PHE A 62 -4.77 -3.07 -13.00
N HIS A 63 -5.77 -3.68 -12.36
CA HIS A 63 -7.18 -3.63 -12.76
C HIS A 63 -8.05 -3.28 -11.57
N GLY A 64 -9.14 -2.57 -11.82
CA GLY A 64 -10.07 -2.15 -10.77
C GLY A 64 -9.92 -0.67 -10.45
N ASP A 65 -9.95 -0.32 -9.18
CA ASP A 65 -9.87 1.08 -8.75
C ASP A 65 -8.51 1.73 -9.12
N LEU A 66 -7.43 0.94 -9.08
CA LEU A 66 -6.18 1.27 -9.75
C LEU A 66 -6.20 0.62 -11.14
N ALA A 67 -5.99 1.41 -12.16
CA ALA A 67 -5.86 0.95 -13.54
C ALA A 67 -4.61 1.55 -14.16
N GLY A 68 -3.67 0.71 -14.56
CA GLY A 68 -2.40 1.15 -15.10
C GLY A 68 -1.32 0.12 -14.86
N THR A 69 -0.09 0.58 -14.83
CA THR A 69 1.09 -0.29 -14.73
C THR A 69 2.00 0.13 -13.59
N SER A 70 2.81 -0.81 -13.12
CA SER A 70 3.90 -0.50 -12.21
C SER A 70 5.19 -1.18 -12.61
N GLU A 71 6.28 -0.59 -12.17
CA GLU A 71 7.61 -1.18 -12.19
C GLU A 71 8.15 -1.23 -10.77
N THR A 72 8.62 -2.40 -10.37
CA THR A 72 9.12 -2.66 -9.03
C THR A 72 10.54 -3.20 -9.10
N ASP A 73 11.44 -2.58 -8.35
CA ASP A 73 12.79 -3.09 -8.15
C ASP A 73 12.92 -3.57 -6.71
N ILE A 74 13.31 -4.82 -6.54
CA ILE A 74 13.47 -5.44 -5.22
C ILE A 74 14.87 -6.00 -5.04
N ILE A 75 15.27 -6.08 -3.78
CA ILE A 75 16.43 -6.87 -3.34
C ILE A 75 15.90 -7.98 -2.45
N THR A 76 16.24 -9.21 -2.80
CA THR A 76 15.75 -10.41 -2.13
C THR A 76 16.83 -11.05 -1.29
N VAL A 77 16.42 -11.70 -0.21
CA VAL A 77 17.24 -12.59 0.60
C VAL A 77 16.70 -14.00 0.45
N HIS A 78 17.53 -14.92 -0.04
CA HIS A 78 17.18 -16.32 -0.16
C HIS A 78 18.08 -17.15 0.75
N THR A 79 17.46 -18.00 1.54
CA THR A 79 18.12 -19.08 2.27
C THR A 79 17.72 -20.40 1.61
N GLU A 80 17.14 -21.36 2.29
CA GLU A 80 16.56 -22.54 1.63
C GLU A 80 15.33 -22.18 0.78
N ASN A 81 14.62 -21.13 1.19
CA ASN A 81 13.47 -20.56 0.52
C ASN A 81 13.60 -19.04 0.46
N PRO A 82 12.81 -18.34 -0.36
CA PRO A 82 12.73 -16.89 -0.27
C PRO A 82 12.40 -16.48 1.17
N ALA A 83 13.26 -15.66 1.79
CA ALA A 83 13.17 -15.30 3.19
C ALA A 83 12.63 -13.88 3.40
N ALA A 84 13.07 -12.93 2.55
CA ALA A 84 12.63 -11.54 2.66
C ALA A 84 12.94 -10.78 1.38
N TYR A 85 12.27 -9.64 1.19
CA TYR A 85 12.69 -8.65 0.20
C TYR A 85 12.30 -7.25 0.64
N VAL A 86 12.99 -6.28 0.06
CA VAL A 86 12.65 -4.86 0.13
C VAL A 86 12.68 -4.28 -1.27
N GLY A 87 11.85 -3.30 -1.55
CA GLY A 87 11.84 -2.68 -2.85
C GLY A 87 11.00 -1.42 -2.96
N ILE A 88 11.05 -0.86 -4.15
CA ILE A 88 10.36 0.36 -4.52
C ILE A 88 9.53 0.05 -5.76
N GLU A 89 8.29 0.44 -5.73
CA GLU A 89 7.32 0.26 -6.82
C GLU A 89 6.79 1.61 -7.29
N ARG A 90 6.91 1.89 -8.58
CA ARG A 90 6.34 3.09 -9.18
C ARG A 90 5.10 2.71 -9.97
N PHE A 91 3.97 3.27 -9.57
CA PHE A 91 2.70 3.12 -10.26
C PHE A 91 2.41 4.34 -11.13
N ASP A 92 1.92 4.10 -12.35
CA ASP A 92 1.42 5.11 -13.27
C ASP A 92 0.09 4.65 -13.86
N GLY A 93 -0.90 5.52 -13.80
CA GLY A 93 -2.22 5.20 -14.35
C GLY A 93 -3.31 6.07 -13.77
N THR A 94 -4.41 5.44 -13.38
CA THR A 94 -5.55 6.13 -12.76
C THR A 94 -5.93 5.47 -11.45
N LEU A 95 -6.39 6.28 -10.51
CA LEU A 95 -7.05 5.83 -9.29
C LEU A 95 -8.45 6.42 -9.28
N ARG A 96 -9.45 5.57 -9.50
CA ARG A 96 -10.86 5.98 -9.63
C ARG A 96 -11.03 7.16 -10.60
N GLY A 97 -10.37 7.05 -11.78
CA GLY A 97 -10.45 8.04 -12.83
C GLY A 97 -9.52 9.24 -12.69
N ARG A 98 -8.83 9.41 -11.56
CA ARG A 98 -7.82 10.46 -11.38
C ARG A 98 -6.49 9.99 -11.94
N LYS A 99 -5.94 10.74 -12.88
CA LYS A 99 -4.71 10.38 -13.58
C LYS A 99 -3.48 10.89 -12.86
N GLY A 100 -2.50 10.01 -12.68
CA GLY A 100 -1.21 10.35 -12.10
C GLY A 100 -0.43 9.11 -11.73
N GLY A 101 0.52 9.29 -10.84
CA GLY A 101 1.34 8.20 -10.34
C GLY A 101 1.77 8.43 -8.90
N PHE A 102 2.34 7.41 -8.31
CA PHE A 102 2.95 7.49 -6.98
C PHE A 102 3.91 6.32 -6.80
N VAL A 103 4.70 6.40 -5.75
CA VAL A 103 5.70 5.38 -5.41
C VAL A 103 5.29 4.71 -4.10
N LEU A 104 5.48 3.38 -4.05
CA LEU A 104 5.26 2.60 -2.83
C LEU A 104 6.57 1.97 -2.37
N GLN A 105 6.75 1.93 -1.06
CA GLN A 105 7.74 1.08 -0.41
C GLN A 105 7.11 -0.29 -0.20
N HIS A 106 7.82 -1.33 -0.60
CA HIS A 106 7.34 -2.70 -0.55
C HIS A 106 8.37 -3.57 0.16
N GLU A 107 7.96 -4.22 1.23
CA GLU A 107 8.82 -5.18 1.93
C GLU A 107 7.99 -6.34 2.46
N ALA A 108 8.61 -7.49 2.54
CA ALA A 108 7.99 -8.68 3.08
C ALA A 108 9.04 -9.58 3.71
N GLY A 109 8.60 -10.39 4.64
CA GLY A 109 9.44 -11.35 5.33
C GLY A 109 8.61 -12.29 6.18
N GLY A 110 9.26 -12.96 7.08
CA GLY A 110 8.61 -13.84 8.05
C GLY A 110 9.26 -13.72 9.42
N THR A 111 8.45 -13.82 10.47
CA THR A 111 8.89 -13.85 11.85
C THR A 111 8.20 -14.99 12.55
N ASP A 112 8.98 -15.89 13.14
CA ASP A 112 8.46 -17.10 13.81
C ASP A 112 7.52 -17.93 12.89
N GLY A 113 7.87 -18.03 11.60
CA GLY A 113 7.08 -18.75 10.62
C GLY A 113 5.83 -18.02 10.13
N VAL A 114 5.56 -16.81 10.60
CA VAL A 114 4.40 -16.01 10.21
C VAL A 114 4.83 -15.00 9.15
N PRO A 115 4.26 -15.04 7.93
CA PRO A 115 4.57 -14.05 6.90
C PRO A 115 3.99 -12.69 7.25
N TRP A 116 4.73 -11.64 6.87
CA TRP A 116 4.26 -10.26 6.96
C TRP A 116 4.69 -9.48 5.73
N MET A 117 3.96 -8.43 5.40
CA MET A 117 4.34 -7.50 4.35
C MET A 117 3.88 -6.07 4.69
N THR A 118 4.58 -5.11 4.10
CA THR A 118 4.15 -3.72 4.06
C THR A 118 4.15 -3.22 2.63
N TRP A 119 3.17 -2.40 2.29
CA TRP A 119 3.01 -1.79 0.97
C TRP A 119 2.48 -0.39 1.18
N LYS A 120 3.38 0.57 1.24
CA LYS A 120 3.09 1.92 1.74
C LYS A 120 3.45 2.98 0.71
N ILE A 121 2.53 3.90 0.47
CA ILE A 121 2.78 5.05 -0.40
C ILE A 121 3.83 5.95 0.25
N VAL A 122 4.85 6.30 -0.53
CA VAL A 122 5.86 7.28 -0.13
C VAL A 122 5.20 8.67 -0.19
N GLU A 123 5.10 9.33 0.94
CA GLU A 123 4.56 10.69 0.98
C GLU A 123 5.36 11.59 0.06
N THR A 124 4.69 12.51 -0.59
CA THR A 124 5.27 13.44 -1.59
C THR A 124 5.59 12.83 -2.95
N SER A 125 5.37 11.54 -3.14
CA SER A 125 5.64 10.88 -4.43
C SER A 125 4.49 11.00 -5.43
N GLY A 126 3.31 11.43 -5.01
CA GLY A 126 2.14 11.56 -5.89
C GLY A 126 2.34 12.64 -6.94
N THR A 127 1.90 12.34 -8.16
CA THR A 127 1.98 13.24 -9.32
C THR A 127 0.64 13.39 -10.01
N GLY A 128 0.50 14.43 -10.82
CA GLY A 128 -0.74 14.70 -11.55
C GLY A 128 -1.90 14.94 -10.58
N ASP A 129 -3.04 14.31 -10.85
CA ASP A 129 -4.22 14.41 -10.00
C ASP A 129 -4.10 13.59 -8.71
N LEU A 130 -2.99 12.88 -8.54
CA LEU A 130 -2.68 12.10 -7.34
C LEU A 130 -1.65 12.79 -6.44
N ALA A 131 -1.31 14.05 -6.72
CA ALA A 131 -0.43 14.84 -5.86
C ALA A 131 -1.00 14.91 -4.43
N GLY A 132 -0.16 14.63 -3.45
CA GLY A 132 -0.55 14.63 -2.04
C GLY A 132 -1.10 13.30 -1.52
N ILE A 133 -1.22 12.28 -2.38
CA ILE A 133 -1.72 10.96 -1.95
C ILE A 133 -0.83 10.37 -0.86
N ARG A 134 -1.47 9.75 0.12
CA ARG A 134 -0.83 9.01 1.21
C ARG A 134 -1.70 7.81 1.58
N GLY A 135 -1.08 6.79 2.10
CA GLY A 135 -1.81 5.59 2.50
C GLY A 135 -0.95 4.34 2.46
N GLU A 136 -1.59 3.23 2.72
CA GLU A 136 -0.96 1.91 2.73
C GLU A 136 -1.97 0.84 2.33
N GLY A 137 -1.48 -0.27 1.85
CA GLY A 137 -2.34 -1.33 1.39
C GLY A 137 -1.82 -2.73 1.71
N GLN A 138 -2.53 -3.69 1.18
CA GLN A 138 -2.20 -5.11 1.29
C GLN A 138 -2.29 -5.77 -0.08
N ILE A 139 -1.41 -6.71 -0.31
CA ILE A 139 -1.46 -7.61 -1.46
C ILE A 139 -1.89 -8.97 -0.96
N ILE A 140 -2.86 -9.56 -1.64
CA ILE A 140 -3.46 -10.84 -1.27
C ILE A 140 -3.24 -11.80 -2.42
N ILE A 141 -2.66 -12.96 -2.10
CA ILE A 141 -2.51 -14.05 -3.07
C ILE A 141 -3.67 -15.01 -2.87
N GLY A 142 -4.51 -15.15 -3.90
CA GLY A 142 -5.64 -16.05 -3.87
C GLY A 142 -5.25 -17.53 -3.95
N ALA A 143 -6.19 -18.42 -3.64
CA ALA A 143 -5.98 -19.86 -3.72
C ALA A 143 -5.66 -20.34 -5.14
N ASP A 144 -6.09 -19.61 -6.16
CA ASP A 144 -5.81 -19.85 -7.58
C ASP A 144 -4.47 -19.28 -8.05
N GLY A 145 -3.72 -18.62 -7.14
CA GLY A 145 -2.47 -17.93 -7.47
C GLY A 145 -2.67 -16.51 -8.00
N GLY A 146 -3.90 -16.05 -8.14
CA GLY A 146 -4.20 -14.68 -8.54
C GLY A 146 -3.84 -13.66 -7.47
N HIS A 147 -3.50 -12.44 -7.90
CA HIS A 147 -3.14 -11.35 -7.01
C HIS A 147 -4.26 -10.32 -6.94
N SER A 148 -4.63 -9.94 -5.74
CA SER A 148 -5.53 -8.82 -5.48
C SER A 148 -4.89 -7.84 -4.51
N TYR A 149 -5.45 -6.65 -4.44
CA TYR A 149 -4.95 -5.61 -3.54
C TYR A 149 -6.10 -4.86 -2.88
N THR A 150 -5.81 -4.31 -1.73
CA THR A 150 -6.57 -3.24 -1.11
C THR A 150 -5.63 -2.10 -0.78
N LEU A 151 -6.10 -0.88 -0.93
CA LEU A 151 -5.33 0.32 -0.63
C LEU A 151 -6.22 1.29 0.13
N ASP A 152 -5.82 1.61 1.35
CA ASP A 152 -6.45 2.65 2.14
C ASP A 152 -5.66 3.94 1.91
N TYR A 153 -6.30 4.96 1.38
CA TYR A 153 -5.60 6.18 0.97
C TYR A 153 -6.37 7.43 1.34
N GLU A 154 -5.63 8.50 1.45
CA GLU A 154 -6.12 9.86 1.66
C GLU A 154 -5.60 10.74 0.53
N LEU A 155 -6.48 11.58 0.01
CA LEU A 155 -6.16 12.43 -1.12
C LEU A 155 -6.96 13.75 -1.07
#